data_0544578aea3bb05897995b9122f8102d
#
_entry.id   0544578aea3bb05897995b9122f8102d
#
_cell.length_a   1.000
_cell.length_b   1.000
_cell.length_c   1.000
_cell.angle_alpha   90.00
_cell.angle_beta   90.00
_cell.angle_gamma   90.00
#
_symmetry.space_group_name_H-M   'P 1'
#
loop_
_entity.id
_entity.type
_entity.pdbx_description
1 polymer ?
#
loop_
_entity_poly.entity_id
_entity_poly.type
_entity_poly.pdbx_seq_one_letter_code
_entity_poly.pdbx_strand_id
1 'polypeptide(L)'
;MPQDLADKFEKILDDDERNTHKIWQTKFEKILDDDERAKRSERMNIMKKEESIGIFDSGIGGVTVLKEIIKILPNENYKYYSDSKNNPYGDKTDNEIIEICDKIVSNFIEQKCKAIVIACNTASAKAAKTLREKYPETPIIAIEPAYKMVHDFSYDQVTLVMATKGTIESEKFHKLYNKYDNHKTYLMACPGLADIIEEGNQEKIKQYLKENLSEYIGKVHNVVLGCTHYPLIQNEIKDVLGDVEFFNGAGSLAKHLRDILEEKDLISDSKSKGTVEFADSSNSEYK
;
A
#
# COMPACT_ATOMS: atom_id res chain seq x y z
N MET A 1 12.24 13.25 -45.05
CA MET A 1 12.72 13.34 -46.45
C MET A 1 14.12 13.90 -46.42
N PRO A 2 15.12 13.35 -47.13
CA PRO A 2 16.48 13.92 -47.14
C PRO A 2 16.42 15.35 -47.69
N GLN A 3 17.15 16.25 -47.04
CA GLN A 3 17.18 17.70 -47.37
C GLN A 3 17.46 17.97 -48.85
N ASP A 4 18.31 17.17 -49.47
CA ASP A 4 18.67 17.25 -50.89
C ASP A 4 17.49 17.01 -51.87
N LEU A 5 16.47 16.24 -51.45
CA LEU A 5 15.27 16.01 -52.25
C LEU A 5 14.27 17.18 -52.08
N ALA A 6 14.17 17.76 -50.89
CA ALA A 6 13.31 18.90 -50.61
C ALA A 6 13.80 20.13 -51.43
N ASP A 7 15.11 20.40 -51.43
CA ASP A 7 15.71 21.51 -52.16
C ASP A 7 15.57 21.38 -53.72
N LYS A 8 15.51 20.15 -54.26
CA LYS A 8 15.23 19.92 -55.68
C LYS A 8 13.78 20.12 -56.04
N PHE A 9 12.83 19.78 -55.16
CA PHE A 9 11.41 20.02 -55.38
C PHE A 9 11.10 21.50 -55.32
N GLU A 10 11.63 22.27 -54.39
CA GLU A 10 11.40 23.73 -54.28
C GLU A 10 11.84 24.51 -55.54
N LYS A 11 12.80 24.03 -56.28
CA LYS A 11 13.30 24.66 -57.50
C LYS A 11 12.42 24.41 -58.75
N ILE A 12 11.50 23.48 -58.69
CA ILE A 12 10.65 23.06 -59.83
C ILE A 12 9.24 23.65 -59.72
N LEU A 13 8.83 24.05 -58.55
CA LEU A 13 7.48 24.54 -58.28
C LEU A 13 7.32 26.04 -58.62
N ASP A 14 6.17 26.46 -59.15
CA ASP A 14 5.79 27.87 -59.26
C ASP A 14 5.42 28.48 -57.87
N ASP A 15 5.10 29.79 -57.82
CA ASP A 15 4.85 30.47 -56.54
C ASP A 15 3.61 29.96 -55.82
N ASP A 16 2.61 29.50 -56.50
CA ASP A 16 1.40 28.90 -55.92
C ASP A 16 1.69 27.48 -55.42
N GLU A 17 2.42 26.69 -56.23
CA GLU A 17 2.84 25.35 -55.85
C GLU A 17 3.85 25.37 -54.71
N ARG A 18 4.77 26.35 -54.66
CA ARG A 18 5.72 26.56 -53.50
C ARG A 18 4.98 26.89 -52.23
N ASN A 19 3.95 27.69 -52.27
CA ASN A 19 3.15 28.05 -51.11
C ASN A 19 2.36 26.82 -50.59
N THR A 20 1.79 26.05 -51.53
CA THR A 20 1.10 24.78 -51.19
C THR A 20 2.09 23.76 -50.61
N HIS A 21 3.30 23.65 -51.17
CA HIS A 21 4.34 22.75 -50.65
C HIS A 21 4.80 23.13 -49.24
N LYS A 22 5.02 24.43 -48.94
CA LYS A 22 5.34 24.90 -47.59
C LYS A 22 4.25 24.59 -46.57
N ILE A 23 2.99 24.74 -46.95
CA ILE A 23 1.85 24.36 -46.10
C ILE A 23 1.83 22.86 -45.84
N TRP A 24 2.11 22.03 -46.84
CA TRP A 24 2.24 20.57 -46.72
C TRP A 24 3.42 20.18 -45.84
N GLN A 25 4.56 20.81 -46.04
CA GLN A 25 5.77 20.54 -45.26
C GLN A 25 5.58 20.86 -43.77
N THR A 26 4.98 22.02 -43.44
CA THR A 26 4.62 22.42 -42.09
C THR A 26 3.62 21.48 -41.44
N LYS A 27 2.61 21.02 -42.19
CA LYS A 27 1.63 20.04 -41.71
C LYS A 27 2.27 18.69 -41.47
N PHE A 28 3.16 18.25 -42.36
CA PHE A 28 3.86 16.98 -42.25
C PHE A 28 4.85 16.97 -41.07
N GLU A 29 5.62 18.05 -40.88
CA GLU A 29 6.49 18.21 -39.70
C GLU A 29 5.69 18.19 -38.40
N LYS A 30 4.50 18.84 -38.39
CA LYS A 30 3.62 18.82 -37.22
C LYS A 30 3.08 17.42 -36.95
N ILE A 31 2.71 16.64 -37.96
CA ILE A 31 2.26 15.25 -37.83
C ILE A 31 3.40 14.37 -37.28
N LEU A 32 4.64 14.56 -37.74
CA LEU A 32 5.80 13.83 -37.25
C LEU A 32 6.11 14.18 -35.78
N ASP A 33 6.00 15.46 -35.39
CA ASP A 33 6.21 15.91 -34.01
C ASP A 33 5.11 15.36 -33.08
N ASP A 34 3.86 15.35 -33.54
CA ASP A 34 2.76 14.75 -32.80
C ASP A 34 2.91 13.22 -32.63
N ASP A 35 3.39 12.52 -33.68
CA ASP A 35 3.66 11.07 -33.63
C ASP A 35 4.86 10.74 -32.70
N GLU A 36 5.94 11.56 -32.75
CA GLU A 36 7.06 11.42 -31.81
C GLU A 36 6.66 11.70 -30.35
N ARG A 37 5.80 12.72 -30.14
CA ARG A 37 5.26 13.01 -28.80
C ARG A 37 4.36 11.88 -28.33
N ALA A 38 3.52 11.32 -29.19
CA ALA A 38 2.68 10.16 -28.86
C ALA A 38 3.52 8.95 -28.49
N LYS A 39 4.54 8.62 -29.28
CA LYS A 39 5.48 7.53 -28.99
C LYS A 39 6.27 7.75 -27.71
N ARG A 40 6.68 8.99 -27.42
CA ARG A 40 7.36 9.35 -26.17
C ARG A 40 6.42 9.19 -24.98
N SER A 41 5.16 9.62 -25.11
CA SER A 41 4.13 9.47 -24.08
C SER A 41 3.84 7.97 -23.80
N GLU A 42 3.71 7.16 -24.85
CA GLU A 42 3.49 5.71 -24.75
C GLU A 42 4.70 5.01 -24.07
N ARG A 43 5.93 5.35 -24.45
CA ARG A 43 7.14 4.83 -23.78
C ARG A 43 7.21 5.24 -22.31
N MET A 44 6.85 6.47 -21.97
CA MET A 44 6.81 6.92 -20.57
C MET A 44 5.75 6.17 -19.78
N ASN A 45 4.59 5.87 -20.38
CA ASN A 45 3.53 5.08 -19.75
C ASN A 45 3.96 3.63 -19.51
N ILE A 46 4.61 3.00 -20.50
CA ILE A 46 5.17 1.65 -20.37
C ILE A 46 6.23 1.62 -19.25
N MET A 47 7.16 2.58 -19.21
CA MET A 47 8.14 2.68 -18.14
C MET A 47 7.48 2.82 -16.75
N LYS A 48 6.39 3.58 -16.65
CA LYS A 48 5.65 3.78 -15.40
C LYS A 48 4.96 2.51 -14.91
N LYS A 49 4.47 1.67 -15.82
CA LYS A 49 3.88 0.36 -15.49
C LYS A 49 4.88 -0.62 -14.88
N GLU A 50 6.14 -0.55 -15.30
CA GLU A 50 7.22 -1.42 -14.82
C GLU A 50 7.91 -0.91 -13.54
N GLU A 51 7.57 0.30 -13.07
CA GLU A 51 8.05 0.85 -11.80
C GLU A 51 7.51 0.05 -10.63
N SER A 52 8.29 -0.03 -9.54
CA SER A 52 7.92 -0.82 -8.36
C SER A 52 6.77 -0.19 -7.56
N ILE A 53 6.10 -1.01 -6.78
CA ILE A 53 5.19 -0.59 -5.72
C ILE A 53 6.00 -0.51 -4.42
N GLY A 54 6.04 0.67 -3.79
CA GLY A 54 6.65 0.85 -2.47
C GLY A 54 5.69 0.37 -1.38
N ILE A 55 6.17 -0.46 -0.46
CA ILE A 55 5.38 -0.95 0.69
C ILE A 55 6.19 -0.71 1.95
N PHE A 56 5.61 -0.11 2.98
CA PHE A 56 6.30 0.03 4.26
C PHE A 56 5.43 -0.33 5.46
N ASP A 57 6.11 -0.74 6.49
CA ASP A 57 5.57 -1.06 7.81
C ASP A 57 6.53 -0.60 8.91
N SER A 58 6.06 -0.53 10.15
CA SER A 58 6.91 -0.26 11.31
C SER A 58 7.91 -1.38 11.63
N GLY A 59 7.70 -2.58 11.09
CA GLY A 59 8.51 -3.76 11.35
C GLY A 59 8.28 -4.88 10.35
N ILE A 60 8.47 -6.13 10.78
CA ILE A 60 8.31 -7.31 9.91
C ILE A 60 6.85 -7.66 9.66
N GLY A 61 5.91 -7.16 10.47
CA GLY A 61 4.49 -7.51 10.38
C GLY A 61 3.90 -7.24 9.01
N GLY A 62 4.35 -6.18 8.32
CA GLY A 62 3.87 -5.82 6.99
C GLY A 62 4.14 -6.85 5.89
N VAL A 63 5.03 -7.82 6.12
CA VAL A 63 5.24 -8.96 5.21
C VAL A 63 3.95 -9.77 5.05
N THR A 64 3.08 -9.81 6.06
CA THR A 64 1.75 -10.45 5.95
C THR A 64 0.88 -9.76 4.90
N VAL A 65 0.96 -8.44 4.82
CA VAL A 65 0.26 -7.63 3.81
C VAL A 65 0.89 -7.80 2.43
N LEU A 66 2.21 -7.73 2.32
CA LEU A 66 2.96 -7.97 1.08
C LEU A 66 2.59 -9.33 0.48
N LYS A 67 2.51 -10.37 1.30
CA LYS A 67 2.14 -11.73 0.87
C LYS A 67 0.74 -11.76 0.21
N GLU A 68 -0.23 -11.06 0.76
CA GLU A 68 -1.58 -10.99 0.16
C GLU A 68 -1.58 -10.16 -1.13
N ILE A 69 -0.78 -9.08 -1.20
CA ILE A 69 -0.62 -8.29 -2.42
C ILE A 69 -0.01 -9.14 -3.55
N ILE A 70 1.07 -9.86 -3.29
CA ILE A 70 1.73 -10.73 -4.30
C ILE A 70 0.79 -11.81 -4.84
N LYS A 71 -0.13 -12.35 -4.03
CA LYS A 71 -1.13 -13.32 -4.52
C LYS A 71 -2.06 -12.73 -5.58
N ILE A 72 -2.41 -11.46 -5.46
CA ILE A 72 -3.34 -10.75 -6.37
C ILE A 72 -2.59 -10.12 -7.55
N LEU A 73 -1.39 -9.62 -7.32
CA LEU A 73 -0.56 -8.88 -8.27
C LEU A 73 0.83 -9.55 -8.41
N PRO A 74 0.92 -10.81 -8.89
CA PRO A 74 2.17 -11.58 -8.88
C PRO A 74 3.23 -11.07 -9.86
N ASN A 75 2.86 -10.22 -10.80
CA ASN A 75 3.75 -9.72 -11.86
C ASN A 75 4.31 -8.32 -11.57
N GLU A 76 3.92 -7.72 -10.44
CA GLU A 76 4.41 -6.42 -10.01
C GLU A 76 5.77 -6.52 -9.31
N ASN A 77 6.60 -5.48 -9.46
CA ASN A 77 7.82 -5.32 -8.70
C ASN A 77 7.54 -4.58 -7.39
N TYR A 78 8.19 -4.98 -6.33
CA TYR A 78 7.96 -4.45 -4.99
C TYR A 78 9.24 -3.98 -4.33
N LYS A 79 9.16 -2.87 -3.60
CA LYS A 79 10.17 -2.42 -2.65
C LYS A 79 9.53 -2.39 -1.26
N TYR A 80 9.95 -3.32 -0.41
CA TYR A 80 9.48 -3.39 0.97
C TYR A 80 10.48 -2.71 1.90
N TYR A 81 9.98 -1.81 2.73
CA TYR A 81 10.76 -1.11 3.75
C TYR A 81 10.20 -1.38 5.14
N SER A 82 11.01 -1.99 6.00
CA SER A 82 10.75 -2.19 7.43
C SER A 82 11.40 -1.06 8.22
N ASP A 83 10.60 -0.29 8.97
CA ASP A 83 11.13 0.79 9.80
C ASP A 83 11.42 0.33 11.24
N SER A 84 12.14 -0.76 11.39
CA SER A 84 12.45 -1.42 12.66
C SER A 84 13.14 -0.49 13.66
N LYS A 85 13.96 0.46 13.20
CA LYS A 85 14.66 1.43 14.05
C LYS A 85 13.69 2.35 14.80
N ASN A 86 12.56 2.70 14.21
CA ASN A 86 11.58 3.58 14.80
C ASN A 86 10.40 2.83 15.44
N ASN A 87 10.38 1.50 15.41
CA ASN A 87 9.39 0.69 16.12
C ASN A 87 9.56 0.87 17.65
N PRO A 88 8.48 0.87 18.46
CA PRO A 88 7.08 0.72 18.06
C PRO A 88 6.42 2.06 17.66
N TYR A 89 5.55 2.01 16.66
CA TYR A 89 4.76 3.17 16.22
C TYR A 89 3.57 3.46 17.16
N GLY A 90 3.12 2.46 17.90
CA GLY A 90 1.93 2.55 18.77
C GLY A 90 2.04 3.61 19.86
N ASP A 91 3.26 3.89 20.33
CA ASP A 91 3.54 4.78 21.46
C ASP A 91 3.97 6.20 21.04
N LYS A 92 4.15 6.42 19.71
CA LYS A 92 4.55 7.72 19.16
C LYS A 92 3.37 8.66 18.97
N THR A 93 3.64 9.95 19.06
CA THR A 93 2.68 11.00 18.73
C THR A 93 2.33 11.01 17.24
N ASP A 94 1.20 11.61 16.88
CA ASP A 94 0.76 11.71 15.50
C ASP A 94 1.77 12.46 14.62
N ASN A 95 2.36 13.56 15.15
CA ASN A 95 3.37 14.32 14.42
C ASN A 95 4.64 13.52 14.15
N GLU A 96 5.15 12.77 15.14
CA GLU A 96 6.31 11.89 14.94
C GLU A 96 6.04 10.84 13.86
N ILE A 97 4.86 10.22 13.88
CA ILE A 97 4.49 9.23 12.86
C ILE A 97 4.38 9.87 11.47
N ILE A 98 3.76 11.05 11.38
CA ILE A 98 3.65 11.78 10.10
C ILE A 98 5.03 12.11 9.53
N GLU A 99 5.95 12.62 10.37
CA GLU A 99 7.31 12.95 9.93
C GLU A 99 8.11 11.73 9.48
N ILE A 100 8.01 10.61 10.19
CA ILE A 100 8.66 9.35 9.83
C ILE A 100 8.10 8.86 8.50
N CYS A 101 6.79 8.76 8.38
CA CYS A 101 6.12 8.28 7.17
C CYS A 101 6.38 9.19 5.96
N ASP A 102 6.46 10.50 6.17
CA ASP A 102 6.77 11.47 5.12
C ASP A 102 8.16 11.23 4.51
N LYS A 103 9.17 10.97 5.34
CA LYS A 103 10.53 10.62 4.87
C LYS A 103 10.55 9.34 4.06
N ILE A 104 9.80 8.31 4.49
CA ILE A 104 9.72 7.04 3.79
C ILE A 104 9.01 7.21 2.44
N VAL A 105 7.88 7.92 2.41
CA VAL A 105 7.12 8.20 1.19
C VAL A 105 7.94 9.03 0.20
N SER A 106 8.62 10.10 0.67
CA SER A 106 9.53 10.90 -0.16
C SER A 106 10.61 10.03 -0.82
N ASN A 107 11.23 9.13 -0.05
CA ASN A 107 12.24 8.22 -0.58
C ASN A 107 11.68 7.27 -1.66
N PHE A 108 10.48 6.71 -1.47
CA PHE A 108 9.83 5.89 -2.51
C PHE A 108 9.51 6.68 -3.78
N ILE A 109 9.09 7.95 -3.64
CA ILE A 109 8.86 8.83 -4.79
C ILE A 109 10.17 9.12 -5.55
N GLU A 110 11.26 9.42 -4.84
CA GLU A 110 12.60 9.59 -5.43
C GLU A 110 13.07 8.32 -6.17
N GLN A 111 12.72 7.15 -5.65
CA GLN A 111 12.95 5.85 -6.28
C GLN A 111 11.93 5.51 -7.39
N LYS A 112 11.06 6.45 -7.76
CA LYS A 112 10.03 6.31 -8.81
C LYS A 112 9.03 5.17 -8.55
N CYS A 113 8.66 4.91 -7.30
CA CYS A 113 7.59 3.97 -7.04
C CYS A 113 6.26 4.49 -7.61
N LYS A 114 5.58 3.68 -8.43
CA LYS A 114 4.32 4.06 -9.10
C LYS A 114 3.12 4.13 -8.17
N ALA A 115 3.18 3.46 -7.04
CA ALA A 115 2.20 3.49 -5.95
C ALA A 115 2.89 3.18 -4.62
N ILE A 116 2.29 3.61 -3.52
CA ILE A 116 2.83 3.40 -2.17
C ILE A 116 1.75 2.77 -1.29
N VAL A 117 2.11 1.72 -0.57
CA VAL A 117 1.25 1.03 0.39
C VAL A 117 1.76 1.26 1.81
N ILE A 118 0.90 1.78 2.66
CA ILE A 118 1.11 1.87 4.10
C ILE A 118 0.53 0.60 4.73
N ALA A 119 1.39 -0.39 5.02
CA ALA A 119 0.96 -1.66 5.58
C ALA A 119 0.64 -1.56 7.08
N CYS A 120 1.33 -0.68 7.83
CA CYS A 120 1.12 -0.45 9.25
C CYS A 120 -0.24 0.20 9.56
N ASN A 121 -1.06 -0.43 10.42
CA ASN A 121 -2.36 0.12 10.84
C ASN A 121 -2.20 1.44 11.59
N THR A 122 -1.22 1.55 12.48
CA THR A 122 -0.93 2.79 13.24
C THR A 122 -0.53 3.94 12.31
N ALA A 123 0.41 3.69 11.38
CA ALA A 123 0.80 4.67 10.37
C ALA A 123 -0.37 5.07 9.47
N SER A 124 -1.17 4.08 9.04
CA SER A 124 -2.37 4.32 8.23
C SER A 124 -3.39 5.21 8.93
N ALA A 125 -3.58 4.99 10.23
CA ALA A 125 -4.52 5.77 11.02
C ALA A 125 -4.08 7.22 11.18
N LYS A 126 -2.78 7.46 11.43
CA LYS A 126 -2.22 8.76 11.81
C LYS A 126 -1.71 9.58 10.63
N ALA A 127 -1.11 8.96 9.60
CA ALA A 127 -0.39 9.66 8.55
C ALA A 127 -1.07 9.65 7.16
N ALA A 128 -1.90 8.65 6.84
CA ALA A 128 -2.36 8.44 5.47
C ALA A 128 -3.09 9.65 4.86
N LYS A 129 -3.89 10.38 5.63
CA LYS A 129 -4.60 11.58 5.15
C LYS A 129 -3.61 12.66 4.74
N THR A 130 -2.72 13.04 5.64
CA THR A 130 -1.72 14.09 5.42
C THR A 130 -0.81 13.76 4.24
N LEU A 131 -0.39 12.48 4.11
CA LEU A 131 0.47 12.05 3.01
C LEU A 131 -0.25 12.12 1.64
N ARG A 132 -1.54 11.75 1.57
CA ARG A 132 -2.33 11.89 0.35
C ARG A 132 -2.52 13.35 -0.06
N GLU A 133 -2.72 14.24 0.90
CA GLU A 133 -2.82 15.68 0.66
C GLU A 133 -1.48 16.27 0.17
N LYS A 134 -0.36 15.79 0.69
CA LYS A 134 0.99 16.25 0.32
C LYS A 134 1.46 15.71 -1.03
N TYR A 135 1.09 14.47 -1.38
CA TYR A 135 1.53 13.77 -2.58
C TYR A 135 0.34 13.33 -3.47
N PRO A 136 -0.46 14.27 -3.99
CA PRO A 136 -1.71 13.96 -4.70
C PRO A 136 -1.52 13.17 -6.00
N GLU A 137 -0.34 13.28 -6.63
CA GLU A 137 -0.01 12.58 -7.88
C GLU A 137 0.35 11.10 -7.68
N THR A 138 0.71 10.71 -6.45
CA THR A 138 1.14 9.34 -6.14
C THR A 138 0.02 8.59 -5.43
N PRO A 139 -0.47 7.48 -5.96
CA PRO A 139 -1.44 6.64 -5.27
C PRO A 139 -0.89 6.14 -3.93
N ILE A 140 -1.51 6.52 -2.82
CA ILE A 140 -1.15 6.07 -1.47
C ILE A 140 -2.30 5.26 -0.90
N ILE A 141 -2.10 3.95 -0.79
CA ILE A 141 -3.06 2.98 -0.30
C ILE A 141 -2.68 2.62 1.14
N ALA A 142 -3.63 2.69 2.06
CA ALA A 142 -3.38 2.48 3.48
C ALA A 142 -4.30 1.40 4.03
N ILE A 143 -3.75 0.49 4.84
CA ILE A 143 -4.53 -0.58 5.47
C ILE A 143 -5.55 0.00 6.46
N GLU A 144 -6.66 -0.68 6.59
CA GLU A 144 -7.66 -0.43 7.63
C GLU A 144 -7.97 -1.72 8.38
N PRO A 145 -8.25 -1.65 9.69
CA PRO A 145 -8.76 -2.79 10.42
C PRO A 145 -10.03 -3.34 9.74
N ALA A 146 -10.12 -4.67 9.64
CA ALA A 146 -11.18 -5.36 8.89
C ALA A 146 -12.57 -5.30 9.56
N TYR A 147 -12.86 -4.26 10.32
CA TYR A 147 -14.09 -4.13 11.09
C TYR A 147 -15.34 -4.06 10.19
N LYS A 148 -15.23 -3.37 9.04
CA LYS A 148 -16.30 -3.39 8.04
C LYS A 148 -16.61 -4.81 7.53
N MET A 149 -15.61 -5.67 7.38
CA MET A 149 -15.81 -7.05 6.93
C MET A 149 -16.65 -7.84 7.93
N VAL A 150 -16.42 -7.65 9.24
CA VAL A 150 -17.25 -8.26 10.28
C VAL A 150 -18.70 -7.81 10.15
N HIS A 151 -18.94 -6.52 9.98
CA HIS A 151 -20.29 -5.99 9.74
C HIS A 151 -20.95 -6.66 8.51
N ASP A 152 -20.22 -6.82 7.42
CA ASP A 152 -20.77 -7.35 6.17
C ASP A 152 -21.03 -8.88 6.22
N PHE A 153 -20.22 -9.65 6.96
CA PHE A 153 -20.25 -11.12 6.96
C PHE A 153 -20.73 -11.77 8.25
N SER A 154 -20.63 -11.09 9.39
CA SER A 154 -20.85 -11.66 10.71
C SER A 154 -21.51 -10.66 11.68
N TYR A 155 -22.44 -9.82 11.19
CA TYR A 155 -23.03 -8.70 11.93
C TYR A 155 -23.58 -9.06 13.31
N ASP A 156 -24.23 -10.21 13.44
CA ASP A 156 -24.89 -10.62 14.70
C ASP A 156 -23.94 -11.26 15.71
N GLN A 157 -22.69 -11.49 15.35
CA GLN A 157 -21.71 -12.16 16.19
C GLN A 157 -20.94 -11.19 17.09
N VAL A 158 -20.60 -11.68 18.29
CA VAL A 158 -19.75 -10.92 19.23
C VAL A 158 -18.31 -10.89 18.69
N THR A 159 -17.73 -9.71 18.59
CA THR A 159 -16.43 -9.46 17.97
C THR A 159 -15.44 -8.88 18.98
N LEU A 160 -14.21 -9.36 18.96
CA LEU A 160 -13.07 -8.74 19.62
C LEU A 160 -12.20 -8.05 18.56
N VAL A 161 -11.97 -6.75 18.71
CA VAL A 161 -10.99 -6.02 17.90
C VAL A 161 -9.71 -5.90 18.72
N MET A 162 -8.65 -6.55 18.26
CA MET A 162 -7.30 -6.43 18.81
C MET A 162 -6.49 -5.48 17.93
N ALA A 163 -5.97 -4.40 18.51
CA ALA A 163 -5.13 -3.44 17.77
C ALA A 163 -4.13 -2.73 18.70
N THR A 164 -3.21 -1.96 18.15
CA THR A 164 -2.35 -1.10 18.96
C THR A 164 -3.17 0.03 19.59
N LYS A 165 -2.69 0.56 20.72
CA LYS A 165 -3.30 1.72 21.37
C LYS A 165 -3.51 2.88 20.37
N GLY A 166 -2.45 3.22 19.61
CA GLY A 166 -2.52 4.29 18.61
C GLY A 166 -3.55 4.05 17.49
N THR A 167 -3.89 2.79 17.18
CA THR A 167 -4.95 2.47 16.21
C THR A 167 -6.33 2.65 16.88
N ILE A 168 -6.55 2.05 18.05
CA ILE A 168 -7.84 2.12 18.77
C ILE A 168 -8.23 3.56 19.07
N GLU A 169 -7.30 4.39 19.54
CA GLU A 169 -7.55 5.79 19.92
C GLU A 169 -7.63 6.75 18.74
N SER A 170 -7.33 6.30 17.50
CA SER A 170 -7.33 7.16 16.33
C SER A 170 -8.75 7.62 15.94
N GLU A 171 -8.87 8.88 15.51
CA GLU A 171 -10.12 9.42 14.96
C GLU A 171 -10.63 8.59 13.77
N LYS A 172 -9.70 8.09 12.94
CA LYS A 172 -10.02 7.26 11.79
C LYS A 172 -10.71 5.95 12.21
N PHE A 173 -10.18 5.26 13.24
CA PHE A 173 -10.79 4.03 13.75
C PHE A 173 -12.12 4.31 14.42
N HIS A 174 -12.23 5.37 15.21
CA HIS A 174 -13.49 5.76 15.82
C HIS A 174 -14.60 6.03 14.79
N LYS A 175 -14.28 6.70 13.67
CA LYS A 175 -15.24 6.89 12.58
C LYS A 175 -15.68 5.57 11.96
N LEU A 176 -14.74 4.64 11.74
CA LEU A 176 -15.03 3.30 11.24
C LEU A 176 -15.90 2.52 12.22
N TYR A 177 -15.53 2.51 13.50
CA TYR A 177 -16.25 1.84 14.56
C TYR A 177 -17.67 2.36 14.67
N ASN A 178 -17.87 3.66 14.85
CA ASN A 178 -19.20 4.27 15.00
C ASN A 178 -20.11 4.02 13.79
N LYS A 179 -19.54 3.88 12.61
CA LYS A 179 -20.31 3.61 11.38
C LYS A 179 -20.85 2.18 11.32
N TYR A 180 -20.10 1.21 11.85
CA TYR A 180 -20.38 -0.23 11.70
C TYR A 180 -20.63 -0.96 13.03
N ASP A 181 -20.72 -0.25 14.16
CA ASP A 181 -20.93 -0.86 15.46
C ASP A 181 -22.31 -1.53 15.55
N ASN A 182 -22.29 -2.77 16.02
CA ASN A 182 -23.47 -3.58 16.29
C ASN A 182 -23.78 -3.74 17.79
N HIS A 183 -23.12 -2.96 18.65
CA HIS A 183 -23.19 -3.04 20.12
C HIS A 183 -22.76 -4.39 20.72
N LYS A 184 -22.05 -5.23 19.92
CA LYS A 184 -21.51 -6.55 20.32
C LYS A 184 -20.00 -6.63 20.11
N THR A 185 -19.29 -5.48 20.22
CA THR A 185 -17.86 -5.40 19.94
C THR A 185 -17.09 -4.99 21.17
N TYR A 186 -16.10 -5.80 21.51
CA TYR A 186 -15.05 -5.46 22.48
C TYR A 186 -13.86 -4.83 21.75
N LEU A 187 -13.37 -3.70 22.26
CA LEU A 187 -12.16 -3.04 21.76
C LEU A 187 -11.01 -3.30 22.74
N MET A 188 -9.96 -3.95 22.27
CA MET A 188 -8.80 -4.28 23.07
C MET A 188 -7.55 -3.63 22.48
N ALA A 189 -7.00 -2.66 23.18
CA ALA A 189 -5.64 -2.19 22.92
C ALA A 189 -4.63 -3.20 23.43
N CYS A 190 -3.63 -3.55 22.61
CA CYS A 190 -2.61 -4.56 22.91
C CYS A 190 -1.22 -3.92 22.99
N PRO A 191 -0.91 -3.13 24.05
CA PRO A 191 0.40 -2.49 24.17
C PRO A 191 1.51 -3.55 24.31
N GLY A 192 2.66 -3.32 23.63
CA GLY A 192 3.82 -4.20 23.68
C GLY A 192 3.68 -5.53 22.94
N LEU A 193 2.49 -5.95 22.47
CA LEU A 193 2.32 -7.25 21.81
C LEU A 193 3.10 -7.33 20.49
N ALA A 194 3.10 -6.25 19.70
CA ALA A 194 3.85 -6.22 18.44
C ALA A 194 5.36 -6.40 18.68
N ASP A 195 5.90 -5.78 19.73
CA ASP A 195 7.34 -5.89 20.09
C ASP A 195 7.69 -7.29 20.54
N ILE A 196 6.84 -7.92 21.35
CA ILE A 196 7.03 -9.32 21.79
C ILE A 196 7.02 -10.27 20.57
N ILE A 197 6.20 -9.98 19.56
CA ILE A 197 6.16 -10.76 18.31
C ILE A 197 7.44 -10.53 17.49
N GLU A 198 7.92 -9.29 17.38
CA GLU A 198 9.20 -8.96 16.72
C GLU A 198 10.39 -9.68 17.38
N GLU A 199 10.40 -9.77 18.71
CA GLU A 199 11.40 -10.53 19.45
C GLU A 199 11.37 -12.05 19.17
N GLY A 200 10.26 -12.57 18.61
CA GLY A 200 10.05 -14.00 18.37
C GLY A 200 9.95 -14.84 19.63
N ASN A 201 9.69 -14.23 20.80
CA ASN A 201 9.65 -14.92 22.09
C ASN A 201 8.30 -15.58 22.33
N GLN A 202 8.20 -16.86 21.99
CA GLN A 202 6.96 -17.65 22.06
C GLN A 202 6.39 -17.74 23.49
N GLU A 203 7.23 -17.82 24.52
CA GLU A 203 6.73 -17.90 25.91
C GLU A 203 6.11 -16.59 26.35
N LYS A 204 6.73 -15.45 26.02
CA LYS A 204 6.14 -14.13 26.30
C LYS A 204 4.83 -13.93 25.53
N ILE A 205 4.74 -14.38 24.27
CA ILE A 205 3.52 -14.30 23.46
C ILE A 205 2.40 -15.07 24.16
N LYS A 206 2.62 -16.33 24.51
CA LYS A 206 1.62 -17.19 25.19
C LYS A 206 1.20 -16.61 26.53
N GLN A 207 2.14 -16.12 27.33
CA GLN A 207 1.83 -15.47 28.60
C GLN A 207 0.96 -14.23 28.38
N TYR A 208 1.36 -13.32 27.48
CA TYR A 208 0.59 -12.12 27.16
C TYR A 208 -0.85 -12.44 26.75
N LEU A 209 -1.01 -13.40 25.81
CA LEU A 209 -2.33 -13.78 25.31
C LEU A 209 -3.18 -14.40 26.42
N LYS A 210 -2.62 -15.27 27.25
CA LYS A 210 -3.34 -15.88 28.38
C LYS A 210 -3.81 -14.83 29.40
N GLU A 211 -2.97 -13.87 29.73
CA GLU A 211 -3.30 -12.81 30.70
C GLU A 211 -4.37 -11.87 30.20
N ASN A 212 -4.34 -11.53 28.90
CA ASN A 212 -5.20 -10.48 28.33
C ASN A 212 -6.43 -11.01 27.59
N LEU A 213 -6.45 -12.29 27.15
CA LEU A 213 -7.58 -12.84 26.41
C LEU A 213 -8.49 -13.75 27.25
N SER A 214 -8.10 -14.14 28.46
CA SER A 214 -8.84 -15.11 29.27
C SER A 214 -10.28 -14.68 29.56
N GLU A 215 -10.55 -13.38 29.70
CA GLU A 215 -11.91 -12.86 29.92
C GLU A 215 -12.83 -13.02 28.70
N TYR A 216 -12.30 -13.20 27.49
CA TYR A 216 -13.06 -13.32 26.25
C TYR A 216 -13.34 -14.75 25.82
N ILE A 217 -12.80 -15.75 26.53
CA ILE A 217 -12.98 -17.18 26.24
C ILE A 217 -14.47 -17.52 26.25
N GLY A 218 -14.96 -18.13 25.17
CA GLY A 218 -16.37 -18.51 24.99
C GLY A 218 -17.36 -17.34 24.84
N LYS A 219 -16.88 -16.09 24.82
CA LYS A 219 -17.73 -14.90 24.65
C LYS A 219 -17.66 -14.30 23.25
N VAL A 220 -16.57 -14.49 22.54
CA VAL A 220 -16.34 -13.91 21.22
C VAL A 220 -16.37 -14.97 20.15
N HIS A 221 -16.83 -14.59 18.96
CA HIS A 221 -16.91 -15.46 17.78
C HIS A 221 -15.96 -14.98 16.68
N ASN A 222 -15.74 -13.67 16.62
CA ASN A 222 -14.88 -13.03 15.65
C ASN A 222 -13.72 -12.30 16.32
N VAL A 223 -12.56 -12.34 15.69
CA VAL A 223 -11.38 -11.57 16.10
C VAL A 223 -10.89 -10.75 14.91
N VAL A 224 -10.91 -9.42 15.05
CA VAL A 224 -10.29 -8.50 14.08
C VAL A 224 -8.84 -8.27 14.47
N LEU A 225 -7.93 -8.67 13.59
CA LEU A 225 -6.48 -8.46 13.73
C LEU A 225 -6.11 -7.09 13.17
N GLY A 226 -6.20 -6.05 13.99
CA GLY A 226 -5.98 -4.65 13.66
C GLY A 226 -4.50 -4.19 13.72
N CYS A 227 -3.57 -5.14 13.65
CA CYS A 227 -2.13 -4.92 13.55
C CYS A 227 -1.53 -5.95 12.61
N THR A 228 -0.54 -5.54 11.80
CA THR A 228 0.15 -6.39 10.82
C THR A 228 0.89 -7.58 11.43
N HIS A 229 1.26 -7.48 12.72
CA HIS A 229 1.93 -8.54 13.46
C HIS A 229 0.99 -9.66 13.91
N TYR A 230 -0.26 -9.36 14.23
CA TYR A 230 -1.15 -10.33 14.87
C TYR A 230 -1.52 -11.54 14.00
N PRO A 231 -1.58 -11.47 12.66
CA PRO A 231 -1.69 -12.66 11.83
C PRO A 231 -0.56 -13.68 12.01
N LEU A 232 0.63 -13.24 12.47
CA LEU A 232 1.78 -14.13 12.72
C LEU A 232 1.58 -15.05 13.93
N ILE A 233 0.69 -14.65 14.85
CA ILE A 233 0.37 -15.40 16.09
C ILE A 233 -1.09 -15.85 16.14
N GLN A 234 -1.72 -15.99 14.97
CA GLN A 234 -3.13 -16.35 14.88
C GLN A 234 -3.45 -17.69 15.55
N ASN A 235 -2.54 -18.65 15.46
CA ASN A 235 -2.69 -19.96 16.09
C ASN A 235 -2.68 -19.86 17.62
N GLU A 236 -1.75 -19.08 18.17
CA GLU A 236 -1.63 -18.83 19.61
C GLU A 236 -2.87 -18.11 20.16
N ILE A 237 -3.43 -17.17 19.40
CA ILE A 237 -4.71 -16.52 19.76
C ILE A 237 -5.84 -17.56 19.76
N LYS A 238 -5.89 -18.43 18.76
CA LYS A 238 -6.88 -19.50 18.66
C LYS A 238 -6.73 -20.52 19.80
N ASP A 239 -5.52 -20.85 20.22
CA ASP A 239 -5.25 -21.74 21.35
C ASP A 239 -5.86 -21.22 22.66
N VAL A 240 -5.93 -19.89 22.84
CA VAL A 240 -6.54 -19.27 24.02
C VAL A 240 -8.05 -19.10 23.89
N LEU A 241 -8.53 -18.55 22.77
CA LEU A 241 -9.95 -18.17 22.60
C LEU A 241 -10.83 -19.34 22.14
N GLY A 242 -10.24 -20.39 21.58
CA GLY A 242 -10.97 -21.51 20.99
C GLY A 242 -11.36 -21.26 19.53
N ASP A 243 -12.54 -21.76 19.15
CA ASP A 243 -13.00 -21.66 17.76
C ASP A 243 -13.57 -20.26 17.47
N VAL A 244 -12.73 -19.41 16.89
CA VAL A 244 -13.05 -18.04 16.48
C VAL A 244 -12.69 -17.84 15.02
N GLU A 245 -13.42 -16.94 14.35
CA GLU A 245 -13.13 -16.49 12.98
C GLU A 245 -12.24 -15.25 13.00
N PHE A 246 -11.23 -15.22 12.11
CA PHE A 246 -10.26 -14.13 12.05
C PHE A 246 -10.47 -13.24 10.84
N PHE A 247 -10.43 -11.93 11.07
CA PHE A 247 -10.52 -10.90 10.04
C PHE A 247 -9.30 -10.00 10.07
N ASN A 248 -8.69 -9.76 8.91
CA ASN A 248 -7.62 -8.78 8.73
C ASN A 248 -7.79 -8.00 7.43
N GLY A 249 -7.18 -6.83 7.37
CA GLY A 249 -7.38 -5.89 6.25
C GLY A 249 -6.53 -6.17 5.01
N ALA A 250 -5.59 -7.14 5.05
CA ALA A 250 -4.59 -7.31 4.00
C ALA A 250 -5.19 -7.68 2.63
N GLY A 251 -6.14 -8.63 2.61
CA GLY A 251 -6.80 -9.04 1.38
C GLY A 251 -7.65 -7.94 0.74
N SER A 252 -8.36 -7.15 1.55
CA SER A 252 -9.13 -6.00 1.07
C SER A 252 -8.24 -4.89 0.54
N LEU A 253 -7.13 -4.61 1.21
CA LEU A 253 -6.12 -3.65 0.76
C LEU A 253 -5.52 -4.09 -0.58
N ALA A 254 -5.16 -5.37 -0.73
CA ALA A 254 -4.58 -5.89 -1.97
C ALA A 254 -5.53 -5.78 -3.17
N LYS A 255 -6.83 -6.03 -2.96
CA LYS A 255 -7.86 -5.81 -4.00
C LYS A 255 -7.99 -4.32 -4.34
N HIS A 256 -8.03 -3.45 -3.33
CA HIS A 256 -8.13 -2.02 -3.55
C HIS A 256 -6.90 -1.44 -4.27
N LEU A 257 -5.69 -1.93 -3.95
CA LEU A 257 -4.48 -1.57 -4.68
C LEU A 257 -4.60 -1.95 -6.16
N ARG A 258 -5.04 -3.18 -6.47
CA ARG A 258 -5.28 -3.61 -7.85
C ARG A 258 -6.24 -2.68 -8.57
N ASP A 259 -7.39 -2.41 -7.97
CA ASP A 259 -8.45 -1.59 -8.57
C ASP A 259 -7.95 -0.17 -8.89
N ILE A 260 -7.13 0.43 -8.00
CA ILE A 260 -6.49 1.75 -8.23
C ILE A 260 -5.45 1.69 -9.35
N LEU A 261 -4.65 0.62 -9.42
CA LEU A 261 -3.66 0.47 -10.48
C LEU A 261 -4.33 0.25 -11.85
N GLU A 262 -5.42 -0.50 -11.90
CA GLU A 262 -6.25 -0.69 -13.10
C GLU A 262 -6.87 0.64 -13.56
N GLU A 263 -7.51 1.40 -12.65
CA GLU A 263 -8.12 2.70 -12.94
C GLU A 263 -7.12 3.71 -13.52
N LYS A 264 -5.88 3.66 -13.03
CA LYS A 264 -4.81 4.57 -13.45
C LYS A 264 -3.95 4.05 -14.61
N ASP A 265 -4.28 2.91 -15.18
CA ASP A 265 -3.48 2.21 -16.21
C ASP A 265 -2.01 2.01 -15.78
N LEU A 266 -1.81 1.55 -14.53
CA LEU A 266 -0.49 1.33 -13.91
C LEU A 266 -0.16 -0.15 -13.66
N ILE A 267 -1.04 -1.09 -14.02
CA ILE A 267 -0.76 -2.53 -13.91
C ILE A 267 0.40 -2.89 -14.85
N SER A 268 1.36 -3.67 -14.34
CA SER A 268 2.46 -4.19 -15.15
C SER A 268 1.93 -5.10 -16.27
N ASP A 269 2.43 -4.88 -17.48
CA ASP A 269 2.14 -5.74 -18.63
C ASP A 269 3.05 -6.99 -18.67
N SER A 270 3.94 -7.14 -17.67
CA SER A 270 4.87 -8.29 -17.55
C SER A 270 4.10 -9.59 -17.38
N LYS A 271 4.55 -10.64 -18.09
CA LYS A 271 4.07 -12.02 -17.94
C LYS A 271 4.91 -12.84 -16.97
N SER A 272 6.00 -12.28 -16.51
CA SER A 272 6.91 -12.88 -15.54
C SER A 272 6.53 -12.45 -14.13
N LYS A 273 6.84 -13.30 -13.15
CA LYS A 273 6.72 -12.90 -11.73
C LYS A 273 7.63 -11.72 -11.45
N GLY A 274 7.09 -10.75 -10.72
CA GLY A 274 7.85 -9.61 -10.27
C GLY A 274 8.87 -9.95 -9.18
N THR A 275 9.67 -8.97 -8.81
CA THR A 275 10.72 -9.06 -7.80
C THR A 275 10.30 -8.36 -6.51
N VAL A 276 10.95 -8.73 -5.39
CA VAL A 276 10.80 -8.03 -4.12
C VAL A 276 12.19 -7.62 -3.64
N GLU A 277 12.39 -6.31 -3.49
CA GLU A 277 13.56 -5.74 -2.83
C GLU A 277 13.19 -5.42 -1.38
N PHE A 278 14.02 -5.88 -0.43
CA PHE A 278 13.83 -5.61 0.99
C PHE A 278 14.87 -4.62 1.50
N ALA A 279 14.42 -3.68 2.33
CA ALA A 279 15.28 -2.78 3.08
C ALA A 279 14.76 -2.64 4.51
N ASP A 280 15.67 -2.40 5.44
CA ASP A 280 15.37 -2.19 6.85
C ASP A 280 16.12 -0.97 7.40
N SER A 281 15.45 -0.16 8.21
CA SER A 281 16.04 1.06 8.78
C SER A 281 17.16 0.80 9.79
N SER A 282 17.27 -0.40 10.35
CA SER A 282 18.35 -0.79 11.28
C SER A 282 19.65 -1.15 10.56
N ASN A 283 19.71 -1.07 9.21
CA ASN A 283 20.82 -1.55 8.38
C ASN A 283 21.13 -3.05 8.52
N SER A 284 20.23 -3.83 9.06
CA SER A 284 20.35 -5.28 8.96
C SER A 284 20.04 -5.68 7.51
N GLU A 285 21.06 -6.08 6.75
CA GLU A 285 20.85 -6.72 5.45
C GLU A 285 20.07 -8.00 5.71
N TYR A 286 18.82 -8.04 5.28
CA TYR A 286 18.10 -9.30 5.13
C TYR A 286 18.74 -10.04 3.95
N LYS A 287 19.60 -11.01 4.28
CA LYS A 287 20.15 -11.97 3.33
C LYS A 287 19.15 -13.06 2.99
#